data_67a008f02a24d070d88d49cc72e2f697
#
_entry.id   67a008f02a24d070d88d49cc72e2f697
#
_cell.length_a   1.000
_cell.length_b   1.000
_cell.length_c   1.000
_cell.angle_alpha   90.00
_cell.angle_beta   90.00
_cell.angle_gamma   90.00
#
_symmetry.space_group_name_H-M   'P 1'
#
loop_
_entity.id
_entity.type
_entity.pdbx_description
1 polymer ?
#
loop_
_entity_poly.entity_id
_entity_poly.type
_entity_poly.pdbx_seq_one_letter_code
_entity_poly.pdbx_strand_id
1 'polypeptide(L)'
;DARADLERLLDAVGRSGRVPVRLMVRWREAVEDDRLWDYDARVVLGGTQSTSFVLRDAPDGTPEVAGVLDWQGLSIGDPALDLHWSAGAPDAVDDIFAAYAAASVRAPDRALRVRARLHAELEFARWLVHGIETHRPDIVDDAADLMDSLSAGLAGDALLADLPHRDRGDMSEAIAILDRVPRDVRAGADTSMHTDAFNPADLSLHTEEVWDSAPPRTASERAS
;
A
#
# COMPACT_ATOMS: atom_id res chain seq x y z
N ASP A 1 0.49 -7.28 8.31
CA ASP A 1 1.34 -7.31 7.11
C ASP A 1 0.47 -7.67 5.91
N ALA A 2 0.39 -6.75 4.91
CA ALA A 2 -0.51 -6.89 3.78
C ALA A 2 -0.31 -8.22 3.01
N ARG A 3 0.94 -8.63 2.77
CA ARG A 3 1.27 -9.89 2.11
C ARG A 3 0.74 -11.11 2.90
N ALA A 4 1.02 -11.15 4.20
CA ALA A 4 0.57 -12.25 5.06
C ALA A 4 -0.96 -12.33 5.18
N ASP A 5 -1.65 -11.18 5.08
CA ASP A 5 -3.12 -11.13 5.07
C ASP A 5 -3.66 -11.75 3.78
N LEU A 6 -3.02 -11.49 2.64
CA LEU A 6 -3.39 -12.10 1.36
C LEU A 6 -3.07 -13.60 1.31
N GLU A 7 -1.93 -14.04 1.85
CA GLU A 7 -1.59 -15.45 1.98
C GLU A 7 -2.69 -16.21 2.77
N ARG A 8 -3.14 -15.63 3.91
CA ARG A 8 -4.25 -16.22 4.69
C ARG A 8 -5.57 -16.27 3.92
N LEU A 9 -5.87 -15.21 3.16
CA LEU A 9 -7.05 -15.19 2.28
C LEU A 9 -6.97 -16.29 1.24
N LEU A 10 -5.84 -16.43 0.54
CA LEU A 10 -5.65 -17.48 -0.49
C LEU A 10 -5.74 -18.88 0.09
N ASP A 11 -5.25 -19.09 1.31
CA ASP A 11 -5.40 -20.37 2.00
C ASP A 11 -6.85 -20.65 2.40
N ALA A 12 -7.60 -19.62 2.82
CA ALA A 12 -9.02 -19.76 3.15
C ALA A 12 -9.84 -20.13 1.92
N VAL A 13 -9.68 -19.40 0.81
CA VAL A 13 -10.44 -19.68 -0.41
C VAL A 13 -10.01 -20.97 -1.10
N GLY A 14 -8.71 -21.32 -1.01
CA GLY A 14 -8.21 -22.58 -1.57
C GLY A 14 -8.85 -23.81 -0.93
N ARG A 15 -9.14 -23.76 0.37
CA ARG A 15 -9.86 -24.84 1.08
C ARG A 15 -11.31 -25.02 0.65
N SER A 16 -11.93 -23.99 0.07
CA SER A 16 -13.32 -24.06 -0.40
C SER A 16 -13.50 -24.94 -1.64
N GLY A 17 -12.44 -25.10 -2.43
CA GLY A 17 -12.49 -25.77 -3.73
C GLY A 17 -13.36 -25.08 -4.79
N ARG A 18 -13.78 -23.81 -4.55
CA ARG A 18 -14.68 -23.04 -5.41
C ARG A 18 -13.96 -22.08 -6.35
N VAL A 19 -12.65 -21.92 -6.19
CA VAL A 19 -11.84 -20.98 -6.99
C VAL A 19 -11.25 -21.70 -8.20
N PRO A 20 -11.38 -21.17 -9.42
CA PRO A 20 -10.69 -21.69 -10.60
C PRO A 20 -9.19 -21.82 -10.38
N VAL A 21 -8.62 -22.98 -10.72
CA VAL A 21 -7.20 -23.29 -10.53
C VAL A 21 -6.31 -22.19 -11.14
N ARG A 22 -6.70 -21.68 -12.31
CA ARG A 22 -5.97 -20.62 -13.00
C ARG A 22 -5.85 -19.34 -12.17
N LEU A 23 -6.92 -18.93 -11.49
CA LEU A 23 -6.89 -17.76 -10.61
C LEU A 23 -6.03 -18.03 -9.38
N MET A 24 -6.13 -19.22 -8.78
CA MET A 24 -5.31 -19.60 -7.64
C MET A 24 -3.82 -19.55 -7.96
N VAL A 25 -3.40 -20.07 -9.13
CA VAL A 25 -2.00 -20.00 -9.58
C VAL A 25 -1.58 -18.54 -9.76
N ARG A 26 -2.36 -17.77 -10.52
CA ARG A 26 -2.11 -16.35 -10.80
C ARG A 26 -1.94 -15.51 -9.53
N TRP A 27 -2.83 -15.69 -8.56
CA TRP A 27 -2.80 -14.93 -7.32
C TRP A 27 -1.65 -15.35 -6.41
N ARG A 28 -1.34 -16.65 -6.33
CA ARG A 28 -0.19 -17.14 -5.56
C ARG A 28 1.13 -16.64 -6.15
N GLU A 29 1.32 -16.74 -7.45
CA GLU A 29 2.48 -16.19 -8.15
C GLU A 29 2.65 -14.70 -7.84
N ALA A 30 1.56 -13.92 -7.85
CA ALA A 30 1.61 -12.51 -7.52
C ALA A 30 1.96 -12.25 -6.05
N VAL A 31 1.35 -12.96 -5.11
CA VAL A 31 1.61 -12.77 -3.67
C VAL A 31 3.03 -13.23 -3.30
N GLU A 32 3.58 -14.22 -3.99
CA GLU A 32 4.95 -14.71 -3.77
C GLU A 32 6.03 -13.81 -4.40
N ASP A 33 5.67 -12.94 -5.35
CA ASP A 33 6.64 -12.07 -6.03
C ASP A 33 7.04 -10.87 -5.16
N ASP A 34 8.29 -10.89 -4.66
CA ASP A 34 8.82 -9.84 -3.78
C ASP A 34 8.80 -8.44 -4.40
N ARG A 35 8.77 -8.32 -5.75
CA ARG A 35 8.71 -7.02 -6.43
C ARG A 35 7.42 -6.26 -6.17
N LEU A 36 6.34 -6.95 -5.78
CA LEU A 36 5.08 -6.32 -5.44
C LEU A 36 5.10 -5.64 -4.07
N TRP A 37 5.97 -6.05 -3.16
CA TRP A 37 5.90 -5.65 -1.75
C TRP A 37 6.92 -4.59 -1.34
N ASP A 38 7.69 -4.09 -2.30
CA ASP A 38 8.63 -2.97 -2.10
C ASP A 38 7.91 -1.64 -2.40
N TYR A 39 7.13 -1.16 -1.43
CA TYR A 39 6.37 0.09 -1.53
C TYR A 39 6.45 0.93 -0.25
N ASP A 40 6.33 2.24 -0.41
CA ASP A 40 6.16 3.16 0.71
C ASP A 40 4.72 3.10 1.24
N ALA A 41 4.55 2.74 2.51
CA ALA A 41 3.24 2.79 3.15
C ALA A 41 2.72 4.24 3.22
N ARG A 42 1.42 4.41 2.98
CA ARG A 42 0.71 5.70 2.95
C ARG A 42 -0.47 5.67 3.91
N VAL A 43 -1.02 6.84 4.18
CA VAL A 43 -2.35 6.93 4.78
C VAL A 43 -3.35 6.45 3.72
N VAL A 44 -4.13 5.44 4.07
CA VAL A 44 -5.15 4.82 3.22
C VAL A 44 -6.49 4.77 3.94
N LEU A 45 -7.58 4.83 3.19
CA LEU A 45 -8.93 4.67 3.72
C LEU A 45 -9.29 3.20 3.97
N GLY A 46 -8.48 2.28 3.43
CA GLY A 46 -8.64 0.85 3.64
C GLY A 46 -9.56 0.16 2.64
N GLY A 47 -9.66 0.73 1.45
CA GLY A 47 -10.43 0.19 0.33
C GLY A 47 -11.63 1.07 -0.03
N THR A 48 -11.36 2.14 -0.79
CA THR A 48 -12.41 3.00 -1.34
C THR A 48 -13.13 2.32 -2.50
N GLN A 49 -14.41 2.60 -2.62
CA GLN A 49 -15.26 2.19 -3.73
C GLN A 49 -15.91 3.44 -4.36
N SER A 50 -16.53 3.29 -5.53
CA SER A 50 -17.22 4.40 -6.17
C SER A 50 -18.30 5.04 -5.28
N THR A 51 -18.93 4.25 -4.41
CA THR A 51 -19.91 4.71 -3.41
C THR A 51 -19.33 5.48 -2.24
N SER A 52 -18.02 5.43 -2.06
CA SER A 52 -17.33 6.20 -1.00
C SER A 52 -17.19 7.68 -1.34
N PHE A 53 -17.51 8.09 -2.57
CA PHE A 53 -17.40 9.49 -3.02
C PHE A 53 -18.77 10.16 -3.10
N VAL A 54 -18.89 11.31 -2.45
CA VAL A 54 -20.05 12.20 -2.57
C VAL A 54 -19.74 13.20 -3.66
N LEU A 55 -20.57 13.23 -4.69
CA LEU A 55 -20.43 14.14 -5.81
C LEU A 55 -21.46 15.29 -5.72
N ARG A 56 -21.10 16.45 -6.26
CA ARG A 56 -22.00 17.57 -6.50
C ARG A 56 -21.75 18.12 -7.91
N ASP A 57 -22.74 18.78 -8.48
CA ASP A 57 -22.54 19.51 -9.72
C ASP A 57 -21.84 20.85 -9.44
N ALA A 58 -20.75 21.12 -10.15
CA ALA A 58 -20.11 22.44 -10.20
C ALA A 58 -21.01 23.41 -10.99
N PRO A 59 -20.76 24.75 -10.92
CA PRO A 59 -21.59 25.75 -11.64
C PRO A 59 -21.65 25.56 -13.15
N ASP A 60 -20.68 24.88 -13.74
CA ASP A 60 -20.61 24.54 -15.17
C ASP A 60 -21.27 23.18 -15.50
N GLY A 61 -21.84 22.51 -14.49
CA GLY A 61 -22.48 21.20 -14.64
C GLY A 61 -21.51 20.02 -14.61
N THR A 62 -20.22 20.23 -14.37
CA THR A 62 -19.27 19.12 -14.21
C THR A 62 -19.37 18.49 -12.81
N PRO A 63 -19.26 17.15 -12.69
CA PRO A 63 -19.26 16.51 -11.37
C PRO A 63 -17.97 16.82 -10.62
N GLU A 64 -18.11 17.25 -9.36
CA GLU A 64 -17.01 17.54 -8.45
C GLU A 64 -17.15 16.71 -7.17
N VAL A 65 -16.03 16.19 -6.66
CA VAL A 65 -16.02 15.47 -5.38
C VAL A 65 -16.24 16.46 -4.24
N ALA A 66 -17.36 16.34 -3.54
CA ALA A 66 -17.73 17.18 -2.40
C ALA A 66 -17.31 16.57 -1.05
N GLY A 67 -17.08 15.26 -1.00
CA GLY A 67 -16.70 14.57 0.21
C GLY A 67 -16.31 13.11 -0.03
N VAL A 68 -15.67 12.52 0.96
CA VAL A 68 -15.31 11.11 0.99
C VAL A 68 -15.89 10.50 2.26
N LEU A 69 -16.49 9.33 2.14
CA LEU A 69 -17.10 8.54 3.22
C LEU A 69 -16.20 7.36 3.58
N ASP A 70 -16.67 6.52 4.50
CA ASP A 70 -16.06 5.23 4.85
C ASP A 70 -14.65 5.32 5.46
N TRP A 71 -14.48 6.24 6.43
CA TRP A 71 -13.21 6.48 7.10
C TRP A 71 -12.84 5.44 8.17
N GLN A 72 -13.68 4.44 8.42
CA GLN A 72 -13.46 3.43 9.46
C GLN A 72 -12.26 2.51 9.18
N GLY A 73 -11.81 2.43 7.94
CA GLY A 73 -10.62 1.70 7.53
C GLY A 73 -9.32 2.53 7.54
N LEU A 74 -9.38 3.81 7.97
CA LEU A 74 -8.23 4.71 7.93
C LEU A 74 -7.03 4.12 8.68
N SER A 75 -5.95 3.95 7.96
CA SER A 75 -4.73 3.33 8.47
C SER A 75 -3.49 3.76 7.68
N ILE A 76 -2.33 3.24 8.08
CA ILE A 76 -1.10 3.33 7.27
C ILE A 76 -0.91 1.98 6.59
N GLY A 77 -0.91 1.96 5.26
CA GLY A 77 -0.86 0.73 4.48
C GLY A 77 -0.51 0.93 3.02
N ASP A 78 -0.88 -0.06 2.22
CA ASP A 78 -0.65 -0.07 0.79
C ASP A 78 -1.66 0.83 0.06
N PRO A 79 -1.19 1.88 -0.65
CA PRO A 79 -2.08 2.76 -1.41
C PRO A 79 -2.86 2.04 -2.53
N ALA A 80 -2.44 0.86 -2.95
CA ALA A 80 -3.16 0.04 -3.90
C ALA A 80 -4.57 -0.35 -3.43
N LEU A 81 -4.78 -0.43 -2.09
CA LEU A 81 -6.09 -0.69 -1.50
C LEU A 81 -7.13 0.38 -1.85
N ASP A 82 -6.70 1.63 -1.98
CA ASP A 82 -7.61 2.74 -2.29
C ASP A 82 -7.74 2.99 -3.80
N LEU A 83 -7.01 2.25 -4.63
CA LEU A 83 -7.02 2.39 -6.08
C LEU A 83 -7.59 1.16 -6.81
N HIS A 84 -7.95 0.09 -6.10
CA HIS A 84 -8.41 -1.16 -6.70
C HIS A 84 -9.72 -0.99 -7.50
N TRP A 85 -10.58 -0.05 -7.10
CA TRP A 85 -11.83 0.27 -7.81
C TRP A 85 -11.61 0.73 -9.26
N SER A 86 -10.42 1.22 -9.59
CA SER A 86 -10.04 1.62 -10.95
C SER A 86 -10.16 0.48 -11.97
N ALA A 87 -10.13 -0.78 -11.53
CA ALA A 87 -10.37 -1.93 -12.38
C ALA A 87 -11.79 -1.96 -12.99
N GLY A 88 -12.76 -1.29 -12.35
CA GLY A 88 -14.11 -1.09 -12.89
C GLY A 88 -14.23 0.03 -13.94
N ALA A 89 -13.14 0.78 -14.19
CA ALA A 89 -13.11 1.89 -15.14
C ALA A 89 -11.90 1.77 -16.10
N PRO A 90 -11.84 0.73 -16.93
CA PRO A 90 -10.66 0.41 -17.74
C PRO A 90 -10.25 1.57 -18.69
N ASP A 91 -11.21 2.32 -19.22
CA ASP A 91 -10.93 3.45 -20.10
C ASP A 91 -10.33 4.67 -19.38
N ALA A 92 -10.50 4.77 -18.05
CA ALA A 92 -10.01 5.87 -17.22
C ALA A 92 -8.81 5.47 -16.35
N VAL A 93 -8.36 4.23 -16.38
CA VAL A 93 -7.34 3.72 -15.47
C VAL A 93 -6.03 4.52 -15.55
N ASP A 94 -5.60 4.87 -16.75
CA ASP A 94 -4.37 5.64 -16.97
C ASP A 94 -4.47 7.05 -16.38
N ASP A 95 -5.60 7.71 -16.56
CA ASP A 95 -5.85 9.05 -16.01
C ASP A 95 -5.93 9.03 -14.48
N ILE A 96 -6.55 7.97 -13.90
CA ILE A 96 -6.63 7.79 -12.45
C ILE A 96 -5.23 7.67 -11.84
N PHE A 97 -4.39 6.80 -12.40
CA PHE A 97 -3.01 6.64 -11.88
C PHE A 97 -2.13 7.85 -12.16
N ALA A 98 -2.31 8.55 -13.28
CA ALA A 98 -1.63 9.81 -13.55
C ALA A 98 -2.03 10.91 -12.55
N ALA A 99 -3.33 11.04 -12.26
CA ALA A 99 -3.84 11.99 -11.27
C ALA A 99 -3.32 11.66 -9.85
N TYR A 100 -3.30 10.39 -9.47
CA TYR A 100 -2.73 9.94 -8.20
C TYR A 100 -1.24 10.30 -8.11
N ALA A 101 -0.47 10.03 -9.18
CA ALA A 101 0.95 10.35 -9.21
C ALA A 101 1.21 11.86 -9.12
N ALA A 102 0.40 12.68 -9.82
CA ALA A 102 0.51 14.14 -9.78
C ALA A 102 0.19 14.73 -8.40
N ALA A 103 -0.77 14.13 -7.67
CA ALA A 103 -1.15 14.56 -6.32
C ALA A 103 -0.21 14.03 -5.23
N SER A 104 0.61 13.03 -5.53
CA SER A 104 1.49 12.39 -4.56
C SER A 104 2.75 13.20 -4.31
N VAL A 105 3.15 13.37 -3.04
CA VAL A 105 4.41 14.06 -2.65
C VAL A 105 5.65 13.32 -3.16
N ARG A 106 5.57 11.98 -3.23
CA ARG A 106 6.61 11.12 -3.80
C ARG A 106 6.02 10.30 -4.93
N ALA A 107 6.82 10.04 -5.94
CA ALA A 107 6.40 9.18 -7.04
C ALA A 107 5.89 7.83 -6.50
N PRO A 108 4.75 7.34 -7.00
CA PRO A 108 4.30 5.98 -6.69
C PRO A 108 5.32 4.95 -7.15
N ASP A 109 5.37 3.82 -6.44
CA ASP A 109 6.17 2.69 -6.87
C ASP A 109 5.63 2.06 -8.16
N ARG A 110 6.51 1.34 -8.86
CA ARG A 110 6.20 0.76 -10.18
C ARG A 110 5.18 -0.38 -10.14
N ALA A 111 5.00 -1.01 -8.98
CA ALA A 111 4.09 -2.13 -8.79
C ALA A 111 2.69 -1.71 -8.32
N LEU A 112 2.47 -0.43 -8.01
CA LEU A 112 1.20 0.08 -7.48
C LEU A 112 -0.01 -0.36 -8.31
N ARG A 113 0.07 -0.24 -9.65
CA ARG A 113 -1.03 -0.62 -10.56
C ARG A 113 -1.31 -2.13 -10.52
N VAL A 114 -0.25 -2.93 -10.49
CA VAL A 114 -0.37 -4.39 -10.44
C VAL A 114 -1.00 -4.84 -9.11
N ARG A 115 -0.59 -4.22 -7.99
CA ARG A 115 -1.20 -4.49 -6.69
C ARG A 115 -2.65 -4.05 -6.62
N ALA A 116 -3.00 -2.88 -7.17
CA ALA A 116 -4.39 -2.42 -7.23
C ALA A 116 -5.26 -3.42 -8.02
N ARG A 117 -4.76 -3.92 -9.15
CA ARG A 117 -5.43 -4.96 -9.93
C ARG A 117 -5.56 -6.27 -9.15
N LEU A 118 -4.50 -6.71 -8.46
CA LEU A 118 -4.55 -7.89 -7.60
C LEU A 118 -5.61 -7.74 -6.51
N HIS A 119 -5.68 -6.60 -5.84
CA HIS A 119 -6.70 -6.32 -4.83
C HIS A 119 -8.11 -6.36 -5.42
N ALA A 120 -8.32 -5.81 -6.63
CA ALA A 120 -9.61 -5.87 -7.32
C ALA A 120 -10.04 -7.30 -7.64
N GLU A 121 -9.13 -8.13 -8.15
CA GLU A 121 -9.41 -9.54 -8.42
C GLU A 121 -9.71 -10.32 -7.13
N LEU A 122 -9.02 -10.00 -6.03
CA LEU A 122 -9.21 -10.64 -4.72
C LEU A 122 -10.49 -10.21 -3.98
N GLU A 123 -11.21 -9.17 -4.45
CA GLU A 123 -12.53 -8.84 -3.89
C GLU A 123 -13.51 -10.01 -4.01
N PHE A 124 -13.48 -10.73 -5.13
CA PHE A 124 -14.31 -11.93 -5.31
C PHE A 124 -13.94 -13.05 -4.33
N ALA A 125 -12.65 -13.17 -4.02
CA ALA A 125 -12.17 -14.12 -3.00
C ALA A 125 -12.65 -13.73 -1.59
N ARG A 126 -12.63 -12.44 -1.24
CA ARG A 126 -13.18 -11.93 0.03
C ARG A 126 -14.69 -12.17 0.11
N TRP A 127 -15.39 -11.94 -0.99
CA TRP A 127 -16.82 -12.18 -1.09
C TRP A 127 -17.17 -13.65 -0.88
N LEU A 128 -16.39 -14.57 -1.47
CA LEU A 128 -16.52 -16.00 -1.23
C LEU A 128 -16.33 -16.38 0.25
N VAL A 129 -15.27 -15.86 0.88
CA VAL A 129 -15.00 -16.12 2.31
C VAL A 129 -16.15 -15.59 3.17
N HIS A 130 -16.62 -14.36 2.89
CA HIS A 130 -17.77 -13.78 3.58
C HIS A 130 -19.02 -14.66 3.47
N GLY A 131 -19.33 -15.19 2.28
CA GLY A 131 -20.44 -16.12 2.08
C GLY A 131 -20.31 -17.41 2.89
N ILE A 132 -19.10 -17.95 2.97
CA ILE A 132 -18.80 -19.15 3.77
C ILE A 132 -18.97 -18.86 5.27
N GLU A 133 -18.38 -17.78 5.76
CA GLU A 133 -18.42 -17.41 7.19
C GLU A 133 -19.83 -17.06 7.67
N THR A 134 -20.62 -16.43 6.80
CA THR A 134 -22.02 -16.06 7.10
C THR A 134 -23.02 -17.15 6.77
N HIS A 135 -22.57 -18.32 6.31
CA HIS A 135 -23.43 -19.44 5.91
C HIS A 135 -24.47 -19.06 4.84
N ARG A 136 -24.06 -18.24 3.87
CA ARG A 136 -24.87 -17.74 2.76
C ARG A 136 -24.46 -18.44 1.46
N PRO A 137 -25.09 -19.57 1.10
CA PRO A 137 -24.74 -20.31 -0.12
C PRO A 137 -24.99 -19.51 -1.40
N ASP A 138 -25.98 -18.62 -1.41
CA ASP A 138 -26.23 -17.69 -2.50
C ASP A 138 -25.02 -16.78 -2.78
N ILE A 139 -24.41 -16.20 -1.74
CA ILE A 139 -23.19 -15.38 -1.87
C ILE A 139 -22.01 -16.24 -2.35
N VAL A 140 -21.91 -17.47 -1.86
CA VAL A 140 -20.84 -18.41 -2.29
C VAL A 140 -20.95 -18.74 -3.77
N ASP A 141 -22.17 -19.00 -4.26
CA ASP A 141 -22.43 -19.31 -5.67
C ASP A 141 -22.20 -18.10 -6.56
N ASP A 142 -22.70 -16.91 -6.19
CA ASP A 142 -22.47 -15.67 -6.91
C ASP A 142 -20.97 -15.35 -7.02
N ALA A 143 -20.22 -15.49 -5.93
CA ALA A 143 -18.78 -15.24 -5.93
C ALA A 143 -18.03 -16.24 -6.84
N ALA A 144 -18.44 -17.50 -6.85
CA ALA A 144 -17.85 -18.52 -7.72
C ALA A 144 -18.11 -18.20 -9.20
N ASP A 145 -19.33 -17.83 -9.57
CA ASP A 145 -19.69 -17.47 -10.93
C ASP A 145 -18.93 -16.23 -11.43
N LEU A 146 -18.72 -15.24 -10.55
CA LEU A 146 -17.91 -14.07 -10.86
C LEU A 146 -16.43 -14.42 -11.08
N MET A 147 -15.87 -15.33 -10.28
CA MET A 147 -14.51 -15.83 -10.46
C MET A 147 -14.35 -16.67 -11.73
N ASP A 148 -15.34 -17.48 -12.09
CA ASP A 148 -15.35 -18.21 -13.36
C ASP A 148 -15.35 -17.25 -14.56
N SER A 149 -16.17 -16.21 -14.49
CA SER A 149 -16.23 -15.15 -15.51
C SER A 149 -14.90 -14.40 -15.61
N LEU A 150 -14.30 -14.02 -14.48
CA LEU A 150 -12.98 -13.41 -14.43
C LEU A 150 -11.93 -14.31 -15.05
N SER A 151 -11.90 -15.60 -14.66
CA SER A 151 -10.95 -16.60 -15.18
C SER A 151 -11.04 -16.76 -16.71
N ALA A 152 -12.25 -16.73 -17.24
CA ALA A 152 -12.48 -16.80 -18.69
C ALA A 152 -11.98 -15.56 -19.42
N GLY A 153 -12.18 -14.37 -18.83
CA GLY A 153 -11.74 -13.08 -19.40
C GLY A 153 -10.22 -12.88 -19.40
N LEU A 154 -9.50 -13.58 -18.52
CA LEU A 154 -8.04 -13.44 -18.35
C LEU A 154 -7.21 -14.36 -19.27
N ALA A 155 -7.78 -14.86 -20.35
CA ALA A 155 -7.07 -15.75 -21.28
C ALA A 155 -5.86 -15.03 -21.93
N GLY A 156 -4.65 -15.42 -21.49
CA GLY A 156 -3.38 -14.89 -22.02
C GLY A 156 -2.85 -13.63 -21.31
N ASP A 157 -3.56 -13.12 -20.33
CA ASP A 157 -3.15 -11.95 -19.54
C ASP A 157 -2.40 -12.39 -18.26
N ALA A 158 -1.14 -12.05 -18.15
CA ALA A 158 -0.33 -12.30 -16.97
C ALA A 158 -0.30 -11.05 -16.07
N LEU A 159 -0.75 -11.17 -14.80
CA LEU A 159 -0.81 -10.05 -13.86
C LEU A 159 0.55 -9.36 -13.68
N LEU A 160 1.63 -10.13 -13.71
CA LEU A 160 2.99 -9.67 -13.49
C LEU A 160 3.69 -9.18 -14.77
N ALA A 161 3.03 -9.24 -15.95
CA ALA A 161 3.64 -8.84 -17.21
C ALA A 161 4.02 -7.35 -17.24
N ASP A 162 3.25 -6.52 -16.52
CA ASP A 162 3.48 -5.08 -16.45
C ASP A 162 4.55 -4.68 -15.41
N LEU A 163 5.08 -5.65 -14.64
CA LEU A 163 6.19 -5.37 -13.76
C LEU A 163 7.50 -5.27 -14.56
N PRO A 164 8.29 -4.23 -14.32
CA PRO A 164 9.61 -4.15 -14.91
C PRO A 164 10.42 -5.38 -14.49
N HIS A 165 11.01 -6.05 -15.47
CA HIS A 165 11.97 -7.12 -15.18
C HIS A 165 13.05 -6.53 -14.29
N ARG A 166 13.51 -7.29 -13.29
CA ARG A 166 14.78 -6.98 -12.63
C ARG A 166 15.87 -7.13 -13.68
N ASP A 167 16.04 -6.09 -14.47
CA ASP A 167 17.17 -6.06 -15.38
C ASP A 167 18.45 -6.04 -14.55
N ARG A 168 19.28 -7.06 -14.76
CA ARG A 168 20.70 -6.96 -14.40
C ARG A 168 21.35 -5.73 -15.04
N GLY A 169 20.63 -5.05 -15.97
CA GLY A 169 21.00 -3.81 -16.61
C GLY A 169 21.02 -2.59 -15.69
N ASP A 170 20.21 -2.55 -14.62
CA ASP A 170 20.16 -1.39 -13.72
C ASP A 170 21.48 -1.16 -12.99
N MET A 171 22.19 -2.24 -12.64
CA MET A 171 23.53 -2.14 -12.07
C MET A 171 24.58 -1.72 -13.12
N SER A 172 24.45 -2.18 -14.36
CA SER A 172 25.35 -1.81 -15.47
C SER A 172 25.12 -0.36 -15.90
N GLU A 173 23.87 0.10 -15.90
CA GLU A 173 23.51 1.49 -16.22
C GLU A 173 23.93 2.45 -15.09
N ALA A 174 23.76 2.07 -13.84
CA ALA A 174 24.28 2.80 -12.68
C ALA A 174 25.82 2.90 -12.71
N ILE A 175 26.50 1.83 -13.06
CA ILE A 175 27.96 1.81 -13.25
C ILE A 175 28.36 2.70 -14.44
N ALA A 176 27.61 2.63 -15.55
CA ALA A 176 27.87 3.48 -16.73
C ALA A 176 27.63 4.98 -16.46
N ILE A 177 26.66 5.31 -15.61
CA ILE A 177 26.42 6.69 -15.13
C ILE A 177 27.57 7.13 -14.21
N LEU A 178 28.01 6.27 -13.30
CA LEU A 178 29.15 6.54 -12.41
C LEU A 178 30.46 6.71 -13.18
N ASP A 179 30.67 5.98 -14.28
CA ASP A 179 31.83 6.14 -15.17
C ASP A 179 31.78 7.40 -16.03
N ARG A 180 30.60 7.97 -16.25
CA ARG A 180 30.42 9.25 -16.97
C ARG A 180 30.64 10.47 -16.05
N VAL A 181 30.69 10.32 -14.74
CA VAL A 181 31.02 11.40 -13.82
C VAL A 181 32.49 11.75 -13.99
N PRO A 182 32.85 12.96 -14.44
CA PRO A 182 34.25 13.38 -14.60
C PRO A 182 35.04 13.12 -13.31
N ARG A 183 36.23 12.56 -13.45
CA ARG A 183 37.09 12.22 -12.30
C ARG A 183 37.48 13.43 -11.48
N ASP A 184 37.46 14.61 -12.07
CA ASP A 184 37.78 15.89 -11.45
C ASP A 184 36.76 16.28 -10.35
N VAL A 185 35.50 15.82 -10.45
CA VAL A 185 34.50 16.01 -9.39
C VAL A 185 34.72 15.08 -8.20
N ARG A 186 35.37 13.92 -8.42
CA ARG A 186 35.73 12.99 -7.35
C ARG A 186 36.93 13.44 -6.52
N ALA A 187 37.83 14.26 -7.11
CA ALA A 187 39.04 14.76 -6.42
C ALA A 187 38.77 15.99 -5.54
N GLY A 188 37.61 16.65 -5.68
CA GLY A 188 37.25 17.85 -4.92
C GLY A 188 36.32 17.58 -3.72
N ALA A 189 35.77 16.42 -3.57
CA ALA A 189 35.03 16.03 -2.38
C ALA A 189 36.00 15.42 -1.36
N ASP A 190 36.69 16.28 -0.61
CA ASP A 190 37.35 15.86 0.62
C ASP A 190 36.25 15.44 1.60
N THR A 191 35.93 14.14 1.58
CA THR A 191 35.04 13.50 2.54
C THR A 191 35.81 13.05 3.79
N SER A 192 36.98 13.61 4.09
CA SER A 192 37.56 13.49 5.40
C SER A 192 36.62 14.24 6.36
N MET A 193 35.62 13.56 6.87
CA MET A 193 35.01 13.93 8.12
C MET A 193 36.15 14.02 9.13
N HIS A 194 36.51 15.24 9.51
CA HIS A 194 37.19 15.46 10.76
C HIS A 194 36.27 14.86 11.82
N THR A 195 36.57 13.64 12.21
CA THR A 195 36.12 13.10 13.48
C THR A 195 36.90 13.93 14.50
N ASP A 196 36.34 15.04 14.93
CA ASP A 196 36.81 15.72 16.13
C ASP A 196 36.87 14.67 17.20
N ALA A 197 38.10 14.44 17.70
CA ALA A 197 38.33 13.46 18.73
C ALA A 197 37.46 13.85 19.92
N PHE A 198 36.42 13.06 20.17
CA PHE A 198 35.51 13.24 21.30
C PHE A 198 36.35 13.14 22.56
N ASN A 199 36.54 14.25 23.26
CA ASN A 199 37.26 14.27 24.52
C ASN A 199 36.32 13.75 25.62
N PRO A 200 36.60 12.58 26.24
CA PRO A 200 35.73 12.03 27.27
C PRO A 200 35.53 12.96 28.49
N ALA A 201 36.38 13.98 28.63
CA ALA A 201 36.28 14.95 29.73
C ALA A 201 35.15 15.97 29.54
N ASP A 202 34.60 16.12 28.33
CA ASP A 202 33.48 17.04 28.04
C ASP A 202 32.11 16.40 28.33
N LEU A 203 32.08 15.14 28.77
CA LEU A 203 30.89 14.42 29.25
C LEU A 203 30.74 14.49 30.78
N SER A 204 31.06 15.59 31.42
CA SER A 204 30.64 15.82 32.79
C SER A 204 29.13 16.10 32.81
N LEU A 205 28.36 15.04 32.98
CA LEU A 205 26.97 15.13 33.39
C LEU A 205 26.94 15.87 34.72
N HIS A 206 26.44 17.08 34.68
CA HIS A 206 26.01 17.77 35.89
C HIS A 206 24.80 16.98 36.45
N THR A 207 25.10 15.99 37.29
CA THR A 207 24.16 15.41 38.21
C THR A 207 24.18 16.27 39.48
N GLU A 208 23.47 17.38 39.44
CA GLU A 208 23.05 18.03 40.67
C GLU A 208 21.70 18.74 40.45
N GLU A 209 20.77 18.22 41.24
CA GLU A 209 19.63 18.88 41.84
C GLU A 209 18.58 19.51 40.93
N VAL A 210 17.45 18.86 40.85
CA VAL A 210 16.13 19.48 41.22
C VAL A 210 15.05 18.38 41.24
N TRP A 211 14.97 17.67 42.35
CA TRP A 211 13.73 16.96 42.74
C TRP A 211 13.62 16.97 44.28
N ASP A 212 13.50 18.15 44.84
CA ASP A 212 12.95 18.26 46.22
C ASP A 212 12.19 19.59 46.32
N SER A 213 10.89 19.50 46.28
CA SER A 213 9.93 20.43 46.84
C SER A 213 8.53 20.25 46.24
N ALA A 214 7.87 19.16 46.57
CA ALA A 214 6.41 19.12 46.51
C ALA A 214 5.87 19.43 47.94
N PRO A 215 5.05 20.48 48.13
CA PRO A 215 4.44 20.73 49.46
C PRO A 215 3.36 19.69 49.77
N PRO A 216 3.16 19.35 51.06
CA PRO A 216 2.19 18.35 51.47
C PRO A 216 0.76 18.88 51.25
N ARG A 217 -0.09 18.03 50.69
CA ARG A 217 -1.54 18.27 50.65
C ARG A 217 -2.13 18.13 52.04
N THR A 218 -2.58 19.22 52.56
CA THR A 218 -3.41 19.23 53.78
C THR A 218 -4.80 18.69 53.45
N ALA A 219 -5.17 17.66 54.20
CA ALA A 219 -6.53 17.17 54.31
C ALA A 219 -7.34 18.12 55.24
N SER A 220 -8.45 18.67 54.71
CA SER A 220 -9.67 19.14 55.40
C SER A 220 -10.47 19.88 54.33
N GLU A 221 -11.67 19.49 54.01
CA GLU A 221 -12.89 19.57 54.76
C GLU A 221 -13.99 18.70 54.14
N ARG A 222 -14.53 17.85 54.95
CA ARG A 222 -15.88 17.32 54.78
C ARG A 222 -16.85 18.32 55.41
N ALA A 223 -18.05 18.34 54.87
CA ALA A 223 -19.33 18.86 55.42
C ALA A 223 -19.84 20.17 54.76
N SER A 224 -20.79 20.05 53.89
CA SER A 224 -22.22 20.38 53.96
C SER A 224 -22.88 20.13 52.63
#